data_fabdebc9bfda1e2408d57205148b06bd
#
_entry.id   fabdebc9bfda1e2408d57205148b06bd
#
_cell.length_a   1.000
_cell.length_b   1.000
_cell.length_c   1.000
_cell.angle_alpha   90.00
_cell.angle_beta   90.00
_cell.angle_gamma   90.00
#
_symmetry.space_group_name_H-M   'P 1'
#
loop_
_entity.id
_entity.type
_entity.pdbx_description
1 polymer ?
#
loop_
_entity_poly.entity_id
_entity_poly.type
_entity_poly.pdbx_seq_one_letter_code
_entity_poly.pdbx_strand_id
1 'polypeptide(L)'
;MRYHLGMDFPISKNQFAGLVEVAEVDSTNKEMLRRLDADTPEFFAVTADEQTAGLGRLGRNWVTESGKALAVSILLKPVSPRQTDWITIMAGLALGSALEKFGVKSSLKWPNDILVEGKKLSGILAELVNPNTVVLGIGINIKPQKHSPDTATSLQELGVAIGKDQLLDAVASELRTYWSELLANPETAIARFQAELLTRCGTLGTKVRAELPGGKNIYGV
;
A
#
# COMPACT_ATOMS: atom_id res chain seq x y z
N MET A 1 9.15 -2.47 -22.48
CA MET A 1 7.88 -2.21 -21.78
C MET A 1 6.75 -2.85 -22.56
N ARG A 2 6.06 -3.83 -22.00
CA ARG A 2 4.92 -4.48 -22.67
C ARG A 2 3.64 -3.96 -22.02
N TYR A 3 2.82 -3.24 -22.78
CA TYR A 3 1.49 -2.84 -22.35
C TYR A 3 0.53 -3.99 -22.61
N HIS A 4 -0.29 -4.36 -21.62
CA HIS A 4 -1.43 -5.21 -21.84
C HIS A 4 -2.59 -4.33 -22.35
N LEU A 5 -3.14 -4.66 -23.50
CA LEU A 5 -4.36 -4.03 -24.04
C LEU A 5 -5.62 -4.80 -23.58
N GLY A 6 -5.56 -5.48 -22.44
CA GLY A 6 -6.69 -6.21 -21.87
C GLY A 6 -7.08 -5.58 -20.52
N MET A 7 -8.34 -5.23 -20.36
CA MET A 7 -8.83 -4.64 -19.11
C MET A 7 -8.95 -5.70 -18.02
N ASP A 8 -7.85 -5.95 -17.29
CA ASP A 8 -7.85 -6.84 -16.13
C ASP A 8 -8.53 -6.22 -14.91
N PHE A 9 -8.85 -4.90 -14.99
CA PHE A 9 -9.40 -4.10 -13.90
C PHE A 9 -10.71 -3.36 -14.27
N PRO A 10 -11.75 -4.04 -14.78
CA PRO A 10 -12.99 -3.40 -15.21
C PRO A 10 -13.79 -2.78 -14.06
N ILE A 11 -13.66 -3.28 -12.83
CA ILE A 11 -14.37 -2.81 -11.63
C ILE A 11 -13.62 -1.64 -11.02
N SER A 12 -12.37 -1.88 -10.61
CA SER A 12 -11.57 -0.93 -9.84
C SER A 12 -11.16 0.32 -10.61
N LYS A 13 -11.10 0.27 -11.95
CA LYS A 13 -10.77 1.47 -12.76
C LYS A 13 -11.64 2.68 -12.44
N ASN A 14 -12.89 2.47 -12.01
CA ASN A 14 -13.82 3.54 -11.66
C ASN A 14 -13.45 4.25 -10.34
N GLN A 15 -12.57 3.65 -9.55
CA GLN A 15 -12.06 4.27 -8.32
C GLN A 15 -10.96 5.31 -8.60
N PHE A 16 -10.41 5.34 -9.80
CA PHE A 16 -9.26 6.16 -10.13
C PHE A 16 -9.60 7.26 -11.13
N ALA A 17 -8.90 8.37 -11.06
CA ALA A 17 -8.96 9.41 -12.09
C ALA A 17 -8.34 8.96 -13.43
N GLY A 18 -7.54 7.90 -13.39
CA GLY A 18 -6.97 7.17 -14.50
C GLY A 18 -6.19 5.98 -13.96
N LEU A 19 -6.27 4.83 -14.62
CA LEU A 19 -5.54 3.62 -14.26
C LEU A 19 -4.70 3.16 -15.46
N VAL A 20 -3.40 3.03 -15.24
CA VAL A 20 -2.46 2.45 -16.21
C VAL A 20 -2.07 1.05 -15.75
N GLU A 21 -2.26 0.10 -16.64
CA GLU A 21 -1.88 -1.31 -16.44
C GLU A 21 -0.61 -1.62 -17.23
N VAL A 22 0.38 -2.21 -16.57
CA VAL A 22 1.67 -2.58 -17.17
C VAL A 22 1.90 -4.06 -16.90
N ALA A 23 2.28 -4.82 -17.95
CA ALA A 23 2.59 -6.23 -17.77
C ALA A 23 3.83 -6.43 -16.91
N GLU A 24 4.91 -5.67 -17.19
CA GLU A 24 6.19 -5.75 -16.50
C GLU A 24 6.81 -4.36 -16.36
N VAL A 25 7.32 -4.06 -15.17
CA VAL A 25 8.02 -2.79 -14.87
C VAL A 25 9.08 -3.03 -13.79
N ASP A 26 10.05 -2.14 -13.67
CA ASP A 26 11.00 -2.18 -12.56
C ASP A 26 10.29 -1.93 -11.21
N SER A 27 9.47 -0.89 -11.13
CA SER A 27 8.66 -0.53 -9.95
C SER A 27 7.48 0.33 -10.36
N THR A 28 6.29 0.06 -9.82
CA THR A 28 5.09 0.89 -10.05
C THR A 28 5.26 2.32 -9.54
N ASN A 29 5.98 2.53 -8.42
CA ASN A 29 6.31 3.87 -7.93
C ASN A 29 7.20 4.62 -8.93
N LYS A 30 8.25 3.98 -9.45
CA LYS A 30 9.12 4.61 -10.46
C LYS A 30 8.36 4.88 -11.76
N GLU A 31 7.48 3.98 -12.16
CA GLU A 31 6.65 4.18 -13.35
C GLU A 31 5.67 5.34 -13.16
N MET A 32 5.08 5.48 -11.98
CA MET A 32 4.28 6.65 -11.63
C MET A 32 5.11 7.93 -11.79
N LEU A 33 6.34 7.96 -11.24
CA LEU A 33 7.22 9.12 -11.36
C LEU A 33 7.58 9.48 -12.82
N ARG A 34 7.72 8.48 -13.71
CA ARG A 34 7.98 8.72 -15.15
C ARG A 34 6.78 9.32 -15.88
N ARG A 35 5.57 9.10 -15.36
CA ARG A 35 4.31 9.58 -15.96
C ARG A 35 3.82 10.86 -15.33
N LEU A 36 4.40 11.25 -14.20
CA LEU A 36 3.97 12.42 -13.46
C LEU A 36 4.30 13.69 -14.23
N ASP A 37 3.28 14.50 -14.47
CA ASP A 37 3.36 15.85 -14.98
C ASP A 37 2.48 16.81 -14.14
N ALA A 38 2.41 18.08 -14.54
CA ALA A 38 1.64 19.09 -13.81
C ALA A 38 0.13 18.82 -13.80
N ASP A 39 -0.37 18.17 -14.85
CA ASP A 39 -1.80 17.92 -15.07
C ASP A 39 -2.24 16.55 -14.55
N THR A 40 -1.31 15.68 -14.14
CA THR A 40 -1.65 14.36 -13.61
C THR A 40 -2.60 14.49 -12.42
N PRO A 41 -3.82 13.95 -12.50
CA PRO A 41 -4.83 14.16 -11.46
C PRO A 41 -4.51 13.37 -10.18
N GLU A 42 -5.03 13.85 -9.05
CA GLU A 42 -5.05 13.08 -7.80
C GLU A 42 -5.82 11.77 -8.01
N PHE A 43 -5.40 10.73 -7.30
CA PHE A 43 -5.91 9.37 -7.50
C PHE A 43 -5.69 8.78 -8.90
N PHE A 44 -4.72 9.29 -9.65
CA PHE A 44 -4.17 8.55 -10.79
C PHE A 44 -3.40 7.34 -10.27
N ALA A 45 -3.50 6.20 -10.95
CA ALA A 45 -2.89 4.96 -10.49
C ALA A 45 -2.10 4.24 -11.60
N VAL A 46 -1.08 3.51 -11.18
CA VAL A 46 -0.30 2.58 -12.01
C VAL A 46 -0.28 1.24 -11.31
N THR A 47 -0.67 0.18 -12.00
CA THR A 47 -0.55 -1.20 -11.52
C THR A 47 0.29 -2.03 -12.47
N ALA A 48 0.97 -3.05 -11.94
CA ALA A 48 1.78 -3.97 -12.74
C ALA A 48 1.50 -5.42 -12.37
N ASP A 49 1.59 -6.30 -13.37
CA ASP A 49 1.49 -7.74 -13.12
C ASP A 49 2.79 -8.28 -12.51
N GLU A 50 3.94 -7.75 -12.95
CA GLU A 50 5.26 -8.10 -12.45
C GLU A 50 6.11 -6.86 -12.17
N GLN A 51 6.86 -6.89 -11.06
CA GLN A 51 7.92 -5.92 -10.77
C GLN A 51 9.28 -6.60 -10.70
N THR A 52 10.22 -6.17 -11.55
CA THR A 52 11.59 -6.73 -11.62
C THR A 52 12.54 -6.14 -10.57
N ALA A 53 12.22 -4.93 -10.06
CA ALA A 53 13.00 -4.24 -9.03
C ALA A 53 12.08 -3.40 -8.12
N GLY A 54 10.99 -4.02 -7.63
CA GLY A 54 10.06 -3.39 -6.72
C GLY A 54 10.76 -2.91 -5.44
N LEU A 55 10.33 -1.77 -4.92
CA LEU A 55 10.97 -1.06 -3.83
C LEU A 55 10.19 -1.23 -2.52
N GLY A 56 10.95 -1.46 -1.44
CA GLY A 56 10.51 -1.33 -0.07
C GLY A 56 11.32 -0.26 0.66
N ARG A 57 10.98 0.03 1.92
CA ARG A 57 11.72 1.00 2.73
C ARG A 57 13.18 0.58 2.94
N LEU A 58 14.05 1.58 3.08
CA LEU A 58 15.49 1.40 3.36
C LEU A 58 16.21 0.55 2.30
N GLY A 59 15.78 0.66 1.03
CA GLY A 59 16.39 -0.07 -0.08
C GLY A 59 16.10 -1.58 -0.12
N ARG A 60 15.14 -2.06 0.66
CA ARG A 60 14.69 -3.46 0.58
C ARG A 60 13.93 -3.70 -0.71
N ASN A 61 14.02 -4.89 -1.26
CA ASN A 61 13.26 -5.28 -2.43
C ASN A 61 11.85 -5.73 -2.05
N TRP A 62 10.89 -5.41 -2.92
CA TRP A 62 9.56 -5.98 -2.91
C TRP A 62 9.40 -6.87 -4.15
N VAL A 63 9.33 -8.17 -3.92
CA VAL A 63 9.17 -9.15 -5.01
C VAL A 63 7.72 -9.16 -5.49
N THR A 64 7.52 -9.15 -6.80
CA THR A 64 6.20 -9.30 -7.43
C THR A 64 6.34 -10.19 -8.65
N GLU A 65 6.13 -11.50 -8.48
CA GLU A 65 6.05 -12.45 -9.59
C GLU A 65 4.71 -12.30 -10.30
N SER A 66 4.71 -12.49 -11.63
CA SER A 66 3.51 -12.39 -12.46
C SER A 66 2.34 -13.20 -11.90
N GLY A 67 1.18 -12.57 -11.76
CA GLY A 67 -0.06 -13.16 -11.25
C GLY A 67 -0.09 -13.47 -9.75
N LYS A 68 0.97 -13.15 -8.97
CA LYS A 68 1.07 -13.57 -7.57
C LYS A 68 0.89 -12.47 -6.54
N ALA A 69 0.97 -11.22 -6.94
CA ALA A 69 0.72 -10.09 -6.06
C ALA A 69 -0.06 -8.99 -6.78
N LEU A 70 -0.73 -8.14 -6.02
CA LEU A 70 -1.18 -6.84 -6.46
C LEU A 70 -0.08 -5.83 -6.13
N ALA A 71 0.43 -5.13 -7.14
CA ALA A 71 1.33 -4.01 -6.99
C ALA A 71 0.68 -2.78 -7.62
N VAL A 72 0.41 -1.76 -6.83
CA VAL A 72 -0.23 -0.52 -7.29
C VAL A 72 0.44 0.68 -6.67
N SER A 73 0.59 1.75 -7.45
CA SER A 73 1.01 3.07 -7.00
C SER A 73 -0.08 4.08 -7.30
N ILE A 74 -0.42 4.91 -6.31
CA ILE A 74 -1.52 5.87 -6.35
C ILE A 74 -0.95 7.26 -6.04
N LEU A 75 -1.33 8.25 -6.84
CA LEU A 75 -0.93 9.64 -6.65
C LEU A 75 -1.85 10.32 -5.64
N LEU A 76 -1.27 10.87 -4.58
CA LEU A 76 -1.95 11.69 -3.58
C LEU A 76 -1.38 13.11 -3.58
N LYS A 77 -2.25 14.10 -3.37
CA LYS A 77 -1.89 15.53 -3.35
C LYS A 77 -2.21 16.16 -1.98
N PRO A 78 -1.39 15.89 -0.94
CA PRO A 78 -1.57 16.53 0.36
C PRO A 78 -1.41 18.05 0.24
N VAL A 79 -2.18 18.80 1.04
CA VAL A 79 -2.11 20.26 1.09
C VAL A 79 -1.36 20.76 2.33
N SER A 80 -0.88 19.85 3.20
CA SER A 80 -0.11 20.19 4.38
C SER A 80 0.86 19.07 4.80
N PRO A 81 1.98 19.40 5.45
CA PRO A 81 2.91 18.41 6.00
C PRO A 81 2.23 17.42 6.95
N ARG A 82 1.25 17.91 7.75
CA ARG A 82 0.52 17.07 8.70
C ARG A 82 -0.26 15.95 8.01
N GLN A 83 -0.84 16.21 6.85
CA GLN A 83 -1.48 15.16 6.04
C GLN A 83 -0.44 14.17 5.51
N THR A 84 0.69 14.67 5.01
CA THR A 84 1.79 13.85 4.48
C THR A 84 2.30 12.84 5.52
N ASP A 85 2.49 13.26 6.76
CA ASP A 85 2.98 12.42 7.86
C ASP A 85 2.07 11.23 8.17
N TRP A 86 0.77 11.37 7.87
CA TRP A 86 -0.24 10.35 8.15
C TRP A 86 -0.54 9.41 6.99
N ILE A 87 -0.06 9.69 5.78
CA ILE A 87 -0.40 8.91 4.58
C ILE A 87 -0.12 7.41 4.74
N THR A 88 1.05 7.04 5.26
CA THR A 88 1.41 5.62 5.40
C THR A 88 0.52 4.89 6.40
N ILE A 89 0.21 5.51 7.54
CA ILE A 89 -0.66 4.94 8.57
C ILE A 89 -2.10 4.87 8.07
N MET A 90 -2.60 5.96 7.51
CA MET A 90 -3.93 6.04 6.87
C MET A 90 -4.10 4.91 5.84
N ALA A 91 -3.12 4.72 4.94
CA ALA A 91 -3.16 3.66 3.94
C ALA A 91 -3.16 2.27 4.58
N GLY A 92 -2.42 2.07 5.67
CA GLY A 92 -2.43 0.82 6.44
C GLY A 92 -3.80 0.52 7.08
N LEU A 93 -4.44 1.53 7.65
CA LEU A 93 -5.79 1.40 8.23
C LEU A 93 -6.83 1.12 7.14
N ALA A 94 -6.80 1.88 6.04
CA ALA A 94 -7.68 1.67 4.89
C ALA A 94 -7.53 0.26 4.30
N LEU A 95 -6.28 -0.22 4.16
CA LEU A 95 -6.02 -1.57 3.70
C LEU A 95 -6.54 -2.63 4.67
N GLY A 96 -6.37 -2.43 5.98
CA GLY A 96 -6.95 -3.30 7.01
C GLY A 96 -8.47 -3.40 6.88
N SER A 97 -9.15 -2.26 6.70
CA SER A 97 -10.61 -2.21 6.49
C SER A 97 -11.04 -2.89 5.18
N ALA A 98 -10.27 -2.74 4.10
CA ALA A 98 -10.53 -3.44 2.85
C ALA A 98 -10.41 -4.96 3.00
N LEU A 99 -9.39 -5.45 3.72
CA LEU A 99 -9.16 -6.87 3.96
C LEU A 99 -10.26 -7.50 4.82
N GLU A 100 -10.82 -6.77 5.78
CA GLU A 100 -11.95 -7.23 6.62
C GLU A 100 -13.20 -7.56 5.80
N LYS A 101 -13.44 -6.88 4.66
CA LYS A 101 -14.55 -7.21 3.74
C LYS A 101 -14.45 -8.63 3.17
N PHE A 102 -13.25 -9.21 3.17
CA PHE A 102 -12.97 -10.59 2.73
C PHE A 102 -12.73 -11.53 3.90
N GLY A 103 -13.08 -11.13 5.13
CA GLY A 103 -12.91 -11.95 6.33
C GLY A 103 -11.48 -12.05 6.85
N VAL A 104 -10.54 -11.26 6.33
CA VAL A 104 -9.13 -11.28 6.74
C VAL A 104 -8.93 -10.29 7.90
N LYS A 105 -8.71 -10.81 9.10
CA LYS A 105 -8.31 -10.01 10.25
C LYS A 105 -6.81 -9.75 10.20
N SER A 106 -6.45 -8.50 10.07
CA SER A 106 -5.04 -8.08 9.96
C SER A 106 -4.63 -7.15 11.10
N SER A 107 -3.34 -7.05 11.33
CA SER A 107 -2.74 -6.06 12.23
C SER A 107 -1.73 -5.19 11.48
N LEU A 108 -1.61 -3.95 11.89
CA LEU A 108 -0.61 -3.03 11.36
C LEU A 108 0.69 -3.21 12.17
N LYS A 109 1.77 -3.56 11.48
CA LYS A 109 3.11 -3.50 12.04
C LYS A 109 3.72 -2.17 11.65
N TRP A 110 3.86 -1.31 12.65
CA TRP A 110 4.46 0.01 12.43
C TRP A 110 5.85 -0.09 11.78
N PRO A 111 6.17 0.75 10.80
CA PRO A 111 5.34 1.87 10.34
C PRO A 111 4.52 1.57 9.07
N ASN A 112 4.66 0.42 8.40
CA ASN A 112 4.21 0.29 7.01
C ASN A 112 3.89 -1.14 6.53
N ASP A 113 3.81 -2.11 7.41
CA ASP A 113 3.51 -3.50 7.05
C ASP A 113 2.14 -3.92 7.59
N ILE A 114 1.43 -4.72 6.82
CA ILE A 114 0.22 -5.41 7.26
C ILE A 114 0.54 -6.87 7.50
N LEU A 115 0.23 -7.34 8.70
CA LEU A 115 0.43 -8.73 9.11
C LEU A 115 -0.90 -9.45 9.28
N VAL A 116 -0.90 -10.73 8.98
CA VAL A 116 -1.95 -11.69 9.35
C VAL A 116 -1.26 -12.85 10.04
N GLU A 117 -1.72 -13.20 11.24
CA GLU A 117 -1.13 -14.27 12.07
C GLU A 117 0.40 -14.12 12.24
N GLY A 118 0.86 -12.88 12.39
CA GLY A 118 2.28 -12.54 12.56
C GLY A 118 3.12 -12.56 11.27
N LYS A 119 2.56 -12.95 10.13
CA LYS A 119 3.25 -13.00 8.83
C LYS A 119 2.86 -11.81 7.96
N LYS A 120 3.81 -11.30 7.17
CA LYS A 120 3.61 -10.15 6.31
C LYS A 120 2.78 -10.49 5.08
N LEU A 121 1.60 -9.88 4.99
CA LEU A 121 0.71 -9.95 3.83
C LEU A 121 0.95 -8.79 2.86
N SER A 122 1.22 -7.59 3.38
CA SER A 122 1.35 -6.39 2.55
C SER A 122 2.44 -5.45 3.08
N GLY A 123 2.99 -4.66 2.16
CA GLY A 123 3.90 -3.56 2.45
C GLY A 123 3.45 -2.29 1.76
N ILE A 124 3.65 -1.15 2.43
CA ILE A 124 3.27 0.18 1.97
C ILE A 124 4.53 1.04 1.87
N LEU A 125 4.66 1.80 0.78
CA LEU A 125 5.77 2.73 0.56
C LEU A 125 5.23 4.07 0.04
N ALA A 126 5.24 5.09 0.89
CA ALA A 126 4.94 6.46 0.48
C ALA A 126 6.26 7.20 0.15
N GLU A 127 6.35 7.74 -1.05
CA GLU A 127 7.50 8.52 -1.54
C GLU A 127 7.06 9.97 -1.79
N LEU A 128 7.66 10.89 -1.05
CA LEU A 128 7.44 12.32 -1.21
C LEU A 128 8.19 12.81 -2.45
N VAL A 129 7.47 13.28 -3.46
CA VAL A 129 8.03 13.85 -4.69
C VAL A 129 8.34 15.33 -4.50
N ASN A 130 7.38 16.04 -3.92
CA ASN A 130 7.47 17.44 -3.51
C ASN A 130 6.48 17.67 -2.35
N PRO A 131 6.46 18.83 -1.68
CA PRO A 131 5.61 19.04 -0.49
C PRO A 131 4.13 18.70 -0.67
N ASN A 132 3.62 18.76 -1.91
CA ASN A 132 2.21 18.56 -2.23
C ASN A 132 1.97 17.33 -3.12
N THR A 133 2.92 16.43 -3.24
CA THR A 133 2.82 15.27 -4.13
C THR A 133 3.46 14.05 -3.50
N VAL A 134 2.69 13.01 -3.28
CA VAL A 134 3.13 11.73 -2.74
C VAL A 134 2.73 10.61 -3.68
N VAL A 135 3.67 9.73 -4.00
CA VAL A 135 3.41 8.45 -4.66
C VAL A 135 3.28 7.39 -3.57
N LEU A 136 2.08 6.84 -3.44
CA LEU A 136 1.75 5.80 -2.47
C LEU A 136 1.77 4.43 -3.15
N GLY A 137 2.81 3.64 -2.89
CA GLY A 137 2.91 2.24 -3.34
C GLY A 137 2.30 1.28 -2.32
N ILE A 138 1.51 0.33 -2.79
CA ILE A 138 0.93 -0.76 -2.01
C ILE A 138 1.20 -2.07 -2.73
N GLY A 139 1.86 -3.01 -2.01
CA GLY A 139 2.06 -4.38 -2.47
C GLY A 139 1.28 -5.36 -1.58
N ILE A 140 0.48 -6.27 -2.17
CA ILE A 140 -0.30 -7.27 -1.45
C ILE A 140 -0.03 -8.65 -2.04
N ASN A 141 0.40 -9.60 -1.23
CA ASN A 141 0.63 -10.98 -1.65
C ASN A 141 -0.72 -11.68 -1.87
N ILE A 142 -1.02 -12.11 -3.09
CA ILE A 142 -2.23 -12.85 -3.43
C ILE A 142 -1.97 -14.35 -3.38
N LYS A 143 -0.85 -14.79 -3.97
CA LYS A 143 -0.43 -16.19 -4.01
C LYS A 143 0.99 -16.33 -3.46
N PRO A 144 1.40 -17.54 -3.00
CA PRO A 144 2.78 -17.77 -2.59
C PRO A 144 3.75 -17.47 -3.74
N GLN A 145 4.86 -16.81 -3.42
CA GLN A 145 5.93 -16.49 -4.36
C GLN A 145 7.16 -17.35 -4.08
N LYS A 146 7.91 -17.71 -5.12
CA LYS A 146 9.02 -18.68 -5.02
C LYS A 146 10.12 -18.26 -4.03
N HIS A 147 10.33 -16.97 -3.89
CA HIS A 147 11.40 -16.41 -3.05
C HIS A 147 10.87 -15.60 -1.85
N SER A 148 9.61 -15.83 -1.46
CA SER A 148 9.07 -15.21 -0.25
C SER A 148 9.75 -15.76 1.00
N PRO A 149 10.11 -14.90 1.97
CA PRO A 149 10.61 -15.38 3.26
C PRO A 149 9.49 -16.08 4.05
N ASP A 150 9.86 -16.98 4.97
CA ASP A 150 8.93 -17.70 5.85
C ASP A 150 8.06 -16.75 6.72
N THR A 151 8.50 -15.51 6.89
CA THR A 151 7.77 -14.44 7.58
C THR A 151 6.72 -13.76 6.72
N ALA A 152 6.57 -14.15 5.45
CA ALA A 152 5.50 -13.67 4.57
C ALA A 152 4.33 -14.66 4.52
N THR A 153 3.16 -14.16 4.12
CA THR A 153 1.97 -14.93 3.79
C THR A 153 1.27 -14.32 2.59
N SER A 154 0.27 -14.99 2.05
CA SER A 154 -0.56 -14.57 0.93
C SER A 154 -2.04 -14.85 1.19
N LEU A 155 -2.93 -14.16 0.47
CA LEU A 155 -4.38 -14.39 0.59
C LEU A 155 -4.75 -15.83 0.32
N GLN A 156 -4.12 -16.48 -0.66
CA GLN A 156 -4.35 -17.89 -0.97
C GLN A 156 -3.98 -18.82 0.19
N GLU A 157 -2.86 -18.58 0.90
CA GLU A 157 -2.47 -19.36 2.08
C GLU A 157 -3.43 -19.18 3.26
N LEU A 158 -4.12 -18.03 3.31
CA LEU A 158 -5.17 -17.72 4.29
C LEU A 158 -6.54 -18.27 3.87
N GLY A 159 -6.63 -19.02 2.75
CA GLY A 159 -7.87 -19.58 2.25
C GLY A 159 -8.79 -18.57 1.52
N VAL A 160 -8.28 -17.39 1.20
CA VAL A 160 -9.04 -16.33 0.53
C VAL A 160 -8.79 -16.38 -0.98
N ALA A 161 -9.85 -16.70 -1.74
CA ALA A 161 -9.83 -16.69 -3.21
C ALA A 161 -10.47 -15.38 -3.71
N ILE A 162 -9.64 -14.43 -4.14
CA ILE A 162 -10.09 -13.13 -4.67
C ILE A 162 -9.29 -12.74 -5.90
N GLY A 163 -9.96 -12.12 -6.88
CA GLY A 163 -9.32 -11.54 -8.06
C GLY A 163 -8.62 -10.22 -7.74
N LYS A 164 -7.57 -9.90 -8.52
CA LYS A 164 -6.83 -8.63 -8.37
C LYS A 164 -7.73 -7.41 -8.46
N ASP A 165 -8.69 -7.40 -9.38
CA ASP A 165 -9.60 -6.29 -9.63
C ASP A 165 -10.53 -6.04 -8.43
N GLN A 166 -11.15 -7.08 -7.88
CA GLN A 166 -11.98 -6.97 -6.68
C GLN A 166 -11.20 -6.49 -5.47
N LEU A 167 -9.96 -7.00 -5.31
CA LEU A 167 -9.07 -6.56 -4.24
C LEU A 167 -8.71 -5.10 -4.39
N LEU A 168 -8.32 -4.68 -5.61
CA LEU A 168 -7.95 -3.29 -5.89
C LEU A 168 -9.13 -2.35 -5.71
N ASP A 169 -10.33 -2.74 -6.13
CA ASP A 169 -11.56 -1.95 -5.92
C ASP A 169 -11.82 -1.70 -4.43
N ALA A 170 -11.77 -2.75 -3.62
CA ALA A 170 -11.97 -2.61 -2.18
C ALA A 170 -10.92 -1.72 -1.51
N VAL A 171 -9.63 -1.92 -1.86
CA VAL A 171 -8.52 -1.11 -1.34
C VAL A 171 -8.65 0.35 -1.75
N ALA A 172 -8.94 0.61 -3.02
CA ALA A 172 -9.08 1.98 -3.53
C ALA A 172 -10.30 2.70 -2.94
N SER A 173 -11.41 1.99 -2.76
CA SER A 173 -12.62 2.52 -2.12
C SER A 173 -12.36 2.96 -0.68
N GLU A 174 -11.72 2.08 0.14
CA GLU A 174 -11.37 2.43 1.52
C GLU A 174 -10.34 3.55 1.57
N LEU A 175 -9.29 3.47 0.75
CA LEU A 175 -8.27 4.51 0.69
C LEU A 175 -8.88 5.88 0.35
N ARG A 176 -9.82 5.94 -0.60
CA ARG A 176 -10.53 7.17 -0.97
C ARG A 176 -11.32 7.72 0.20
N THR A 177 -12.00 6.86 0.95
CA THR A 177 -12.77 7.25 2.14
C THR A 177 -11.85 7.88 3.19
N TYR A 178 -10.80 7.19 3.59
CA TYR A 178 -9.85 7.71 4.58
C TYR A 178 -9.12 8.97 4.12
N TRP A 179 -8.74 9.02 2.84
CA TRP A 179 -8.10 10.18 2.25
C TRP A 179 -9.01 11.40 2.22
N SER A 180 -10.26 11.22 1.82
CA SER A 180 -11.25 12.30 1.81
C SER A 180 -11.51 12.88 3.20
N GLU A 181 -11.55 12.04 4.24
CA GLU A 181 -11.65 12.49 5.63
C GLU A 181 -10.41 13.31 6.04
N LEU A 182 -9.21 12.83 5.70
CA LEU A 182 -7.94 13.51 6.01
C LEU A 182 -7.83 14.86 5.31
N LEU A 183 -8.35 14.98 4.08
CA LEU A 183 -8.40 16.25 3.36
C LEU A 183 -9.43 17.22 3.95
N ALA A 184 -10.62 16.74 4.28
CA ALA A 184 -11.73 17.57 4.75
C ALA A 184 -11.48 18.16 6.14
N ASN A 185 -10.99 17.36 7.08
CA ASN A 185 -10.67 17.81 8.44
C ASN A 185 -9.51 16.97 9.01
N PRO A 186 -8.26 17.40 8.80
CA PRO A 186 -7.10 16.65 9.24
C PRO A 186 -7.07 16.34 10.74
N GLU A 187 -7.53 17.28 11.59
CA GLU A 187 -7.49 17.09 13.04
C GLU A 187 -8.44 15.98 13.50
N THR A 188 -9.69 16.04 13.04
CA THR A 188 -10.69 15.02 13.36
C THR A 188 -10.31 13.66 12.78
N ALA A 189 -9.85 13.63 11.52
CA ALA A 189 -9.41 12.40 10.86
C ALA A 189 -8.24 11.76 11.61
N ILE A 190 -7.22 12.53 11.94
CA ILE A 190 -6.04 12.04 12.69
C ILE A 190 -6.43 11.50 14.06
N ALA A 191 -7.31 12.18 14.81
CA ALA A 191 -7.78 11.68 16.09
C ALA A 191 -8.50 10.32 15.96
N ARG A 192 -9.34 10.16 14.92
CA ARG A 192 -9.97 8.87 14.60
C ARG A 192 -8.93 7.81 14.22
N PHE A 193 -7.98 8.15 13.34
CA PHE A 193 -6.91 7.23 12.92
C PHE A 193 -6.04 6.79 14.09
N GLN A 194 -5.74 7.69 15.04
CA GLN A 194 -5.03 7.34 16.27
C GLN A 194 -5.81 6.33 17.10
N ALA A 195 -7.10 6.56 17.31
CA ALA A 195 -7.95 5.63 18.07
C ALA A 195 -8.01 4.25 17.39
N GLU A 196 -8.17 4.21 16.07
CA GLU A 196 -8.18 2.98 15.30
C GLU A 196 -6.80 2.27 15.32
N LEU A 197 -5.72 3.03 15.19
CA LEU A 197 -4.35 2.51 15.27
C LEU A 197 -4.09 1.81 16.60
N LEU A 198 -4.57 2.35 17.72
CA LEU A 198 -4.41 1.73 19.05
C LEU A 198 -5.02 0.31 19.11
N THR A 199 -6.06 0.05 18.34
CA THR A 199 -6.71 -1.27 18.31
C THR A 199 -6.12 -2.23 17.28
N ARG A 200 -5.54 -1.69 16.20
CA ARG A 200 -5.04 -2.49 15.06
C ARG A 200 -3.52 -2.66 15.01
N CYS A 201 -2.77 -1.85 15.77
CA CYS A 201 -1.31 -1.89 15.74
C CYS A 201 -0.77 -3.02 16.62
N GLY A 202 -0.32 -4.10 15.99
CA GLY A 202 0.31 -5.24 16.68
C GLY A 202 1.72 -4.95 17.24
N THR A 203 2.26 -3.76 17.02
CA THR A 203 3.58 -3.36 17.56
C THR A 203 3.47 -2.72 18.94
N LEU A 204 2.30 -2.18 19.30
CA LEU A 204 2.08 -1.55 20.60
C LEU A 204 2.13 -2.58 21.73
N GLY A 205 2.81 -2.20 22.82
CA GLY A 205 2.97 -3.07 23.99
C GLY A 205 3.90 -4.28 23.79
N THR A 206 4.61 -4.35 22.65
CA THR A 206 5.57 -5.41 22.37
C THR A 206 7.02 -4.90 22.43
N LYS A 207 7.96 -5.78 22.75
CA LYS A 207 9.39 -5.44 22.64
C LYS A 207 9.75 -5.28 21.16
N VAL A 208 10.25 -4.12 20.81
CA VAL A 208 10.61 -3.79 19.42
C VAL A 208 12.07 -3.33 19.31
N ARG A 209 12.61 -3.56 18.11
CA ARG A 209 13.85 -2.96 17.65
C ARG A 209 13.52 -2.05 16.48
N ALA A 210 13.66 -0.74 16.64
CA ALA A 210 13.51 0.23 15.57
C ALA A 210 14.87 0.46 14.89
N GLU A 211 14.93 0.16 13.59
CA GLU A 211 16.11 0.43 12.76
C GLU A 211 16.01 1.84 12.20
N LEU A 212 16.95 2.70 12.56
CA LEU A 212 17.03 4.08 12.09
C LEU A 212 17.94 4.21 10.88
N PRO A 213 17.79 5.27 10.06
CA PRO A 213 18.76 5.62 9.04
C PRO A 213 20.18 5.67 9.62
N GLY A 214 21.16 5.15 8.87
CA GLY A 214 22.55 5.04 9.35
C GLY A 214 22.86 3.81 10.20
N GLY A 215 21.93 2.83 10.29
CA GLY A 215 22.16 1.52 10.92
C GLY A 215 22.09 1.54 12.46
N LYS A 216 21.68 2.65 13.07
CA LYS A 216 21.46 2.74 14.53
C LYS A 216 20.17 2.02 14.91
N ASN A 217 20.21 1.20 15.96
CA ASN A 217 19.04 0.52 16.51
C ASN A 217 18.59 1.17 17.82
N ILE A 218 17.29 1.35 17.98
CA ILE A 218 16.65 1.73 19.25
C ILE A 218 15.77 0.57 19.70
N TYR A 219 15.82 0.25 20.99
CA TYR A 219 15.01 -0.80 21.61
C TYR A 219 13.98 -0.16 22.54
N GLY A 220 12.74 -0.68 22.55
CA GLY A 220 11.68 -0.17 23.40
C GLY A 220 10.50 -1.15 23.50
N VAL A 221 9.47 -0.72 24.18
CA VAL A 221 8.16 -1.40 24.28
C VAL A 221 7.10 -0.43 23.82
#